data_9bca6aa900851b4fb022919b43f4a56c
#
_entry.id   9bca6aa900851b4fb022919b43f4a56c
#
_cell.length_a   1.000
_cell.length_b   1.000
_cell.length_c   1.000
_cell.angle_alpha   90.00
_cell.angle_beta   90.00
_cell.angle_gamma   90.00
#
_symmetry.space_group_name_H-M   'P 1'
#
loop_
_entity.id
_entity.type
_entity.pdbx_description
1 polymer ?
#
loop_
_entity_poly.entity_id
_entity_poly.type
_entity_poly.pdbx_seq_one_letter_code
_entity_poly.pdbx_strand_id
1 'polypeptide(L)'
;AGYLYITLTPPASPLDTSNFNQDGKEISITYSKPYKKDRLIFGDESDGALVPYNQYWRTGANRHTIINTNSDLNFNDNILSSGEYSLYTVPGKDTWKVVINSENGYFGIVQPDSDNDLFSFEASSSILEDTVEQLSIDFVTDSIGSSIRLRWDTTQVLMPFK
;
A
#
# COMPACT_ATOMS: atom_id res chain seq x y z
N ALA A 1 -31.19 16.43 -9.58
CA ALA A 1 -31.19 15.00 -9.94
C ALA A 1 -29.78 14.46 -10.08
N GLY A 2 -28.90 15.14 -10.83
CA GLY A 2 -27.51 14.69 -10.98
C GLY A 2 -26.71 14.69 -9.68
N TYR A 3 -26.93 15.67 -8.84
CA TYR A 3 -26.28 15.76 -7.54
C TYR A 3 -26.65 14.59 -6.62
N LEU A 4 -27.95 14.27 -6.53
CA LEU A 4 -28.41 13.13 -5.74
C LEU A 4 -27.84 11.79 -6.25
N TYR A 5 -27.77 11.64 -7.58
CA TYR A 5 -27.19 10.45 -8.18
C TYR A 5 -25.72 10.27 -7.77
N ILE A 6 -24.90 11.35 -7.85
CA ILE A 6 -23.49 11.30 -7.47
C ILE A 6 -23.31 10.89 -5.99
N THR A 7 -24.15 11.42 -5.08
CA THR A 7 -24.05 11.08 -3.65
C THR A 7 -24.49 9.66 -3.34
N LEU A 8 -25.31 9.03 -4.20
CA LEU A 8 -25.78 7.65 -4.02
C LEU A 8 -24.87 6.62 -4.69
N THR A 9 -23.98 7.06 -5.59
CA THR A 9 -23.07 6.15 -6.29
C THR A 9 -21.91 5.78 -5.38
N PRO A 10 -21.63 4.47 -5.16
CA PRO A 10 -20.47 4.05 -4.38
C PRO A 10 -19.17 4.56 -5.01
N PRO A 11 -18.16 4.90 -4.20
CA PRO A 11 -16.87 5.31 -4.75
C PRO A 11 -16.22 4.16 -5.52
N ALA A 12 -15.52 4.48 -6.61
CA ALA A 12 -14.81 3.50 -7.44
C ALA A 12 -13.65 2.84 -6.68
N SER A 13 -13.14 3.50 -5.63
CA SER A 13 -12.05 3.00 -4.79
C SER A 13 -12.43 3.24 -3.33
N PRO A 14 -13.22 2.34 -2.73
CA PRO A 14 -13.66 2.52 -1.35
C PRO A 14 -12.49 2.51 -0.37
N LEU A 15 -12.60 3.34 0.66
CA LEU A 15 -11.64 3.39 1.77
C LEU A 15 -11.86 2.20 2.69
N ASP A 16 -10.78 1.60 3.16
CA ASP A 16 -10.81 0.48 4.09
C ASP A 16 -9.63 0.55 5.05
N THR A 17 -9.75 -0.14 6.16
CA THR A 17 -8.70 -0.23 7.17
C THR A 17 -8.46 -1.70 7.51
N SER A 18 -7.20 -2.12 7.44
CA SER A 18 -6.74 -3.43 7.90
C SER A 18 -6.02 -3.26 9.23
N ASN A 19 -6.26 -4.19 10.15
CA ASN A 19 -5.73 -4.12 11.51
C ASN A 19 -4.89 -5.35 11.85
N PHE A 20 -3.82 -5.12 12.59
CA PHE A 20 -2.98 -6.14 13.20
C PHE A 20 -2.98 -5.92 14.70
N ASN A 21 -3.20 -6.99 15.46
CA ASN A 21 -3.19 -6.93 16.91
C ASN A 21 -2.61 -8.23 17.48
N GLN A 22 -1.35 -8.17 17.89
CA GLN A 22 -0.66 -9.30 18.53
C GLN A 22 0.31 -8.77 19.59
N ASP A 23 0.30 -9.41 20.77
CA ASP A 23 1.24 -9.12 21.86
C ASP A 23 1.29 -7.63 22.25
N GLY A 24 0.13 -6.97 22.22
CA GLY A 24 0.01 -5.55 22.54
C GLY A 24 0.44 -4.61 21.42
N LYS A 25 0.94 -5.14 20.32
CA LYS A 25 1.30 -4.37 19.13
C LYS A 25 0.07 -4.21 18.25
N GLU A 26 -0.35 -2.97 18.03
CA GLU A 26 -1.51 -2.62 17.23
C GLU A 26 -1.08 -1.76 16.07
N ILE A 27 -1.36 -2.25 14.86
CA ILE A 27 -1.02 -1.57 13.62
C ILE A 27 -2.27 -1.48 12.77
N SER A 28 -2.50 -0.33 12.13
CA SER A 28 -3.55 -0.19 11.13
C SER A 28 -3.00 0.38 9.84
N ILE A 29 -3.57 -0.07 8.72
CA ILE A 29 -3.31 0.51 7.40
C ILE A 29 -4.64 0.91 6.82
N THR A 30 -4.76 2.20 6.49
CA THR A 30 -5.95 2.77 5.87
C THR A 30 -5.61 3.17 4.44
N TYR A 31 -6.37 2.67 3.49
CA TYR A 31 -6.06 2.83 2.07
C TYR A 31 -7.35 2.77 1.23
N SER A 32 -7.29 3.32 0.03
CA SER A 32 -8.38 3.18 -0.94
C SER A 32 -8.15 1.94 -1.79
N LYS A 33 -9.22 1.20 -2.10
CA LYS A 33 -9.18 -0.12 -2.73
C LYS A 33 -9.72 -0.08 -4.15
N PRO A 34 -8.88 0.27 -5.16
CA PRO A 34 -9.33 0.25 -6.54
C PRO A 34 -9.52 -1.17 -7.05
N TYR A 35 -10.38 -1.29 -8.08
CA TYR A 35 -10.62 -2.53 -8.81
C TYR A 35 -9.75 -2.60 -10.06
N LYS A 36 -9.42 -3.82 -10.49
CA LYS A 36 -8.62 -4.07 -11.70
C LYS A 36 -9.37 -3.67 -12.97
N LYS A 37 -10.61 -4.06 -13.12
CA LYS A 37 -11.48 -3.74 -14.28
C LYS A 37 -10.81 -4.10 -15.62
N ASP A 38 -10.32 -5.31 -15.74
CA ASP A 38 -9.67 -5.84 -16.95
C ASP A 38 -8.46 -5.03 -17.44
N ARG A 39 -7.87 -4.18 -16.60
CA ARG A 39 -6.69 -3.40 -16.94
C ARG A 39 -5.40 -4.15 -16.61
N LEU A 40 -4.33 -3.84 -17.34
CA LEU A 40 -2.99 -4.20 -16.90
C LEU A 40 -2.62 -3.29 -15.73
N ILE A 41 -2.38 -3.86 -14.56
CA ILE A 41 -2.08 -3.07 -13.36
C ILE A 41 -0.60 -2.71 -13.30
N PHE A 42 0.25 -3.70 -13.06
CA PHE A 42 1.68 -3.47 -12.93
C PHE A 42 2.40 -3.92 -14.19
N GLY A 43 3.26 -3.07 -14.72
CA GLY A 43 3.98 -3.38 -15.94
C GLY A 43 4.78 -2.19 -16.43
N ASP A 44 5.30 -2.30 -17.64
CA ASP A 44 6.01 -1.20 -18.27
C ASP A 44 5.03 -0.11 -18.71
N GLU A 45 5.48 1.14 -18.63
CA GLU A 45 4.68 2.28 -19.09
C GLU A 45 4.31 2.14 -20.57
N SER A 46 5.23 1.62 -21.39
CA SER A 46 5.00 1.39 -22.82
C SER A 46 3.90 0.38 -23.10
N ASP A 47 3.58 -0.51 -22.15
CA ASP A 47 2.50 -1.49 -22.25
C ASP A 47 1.17 -0.96 -21.74
N GLY A 48 1.12 0.30 -21.32
CA GLY A 48 -0.11 0.93 -20.82
C GLY A 48 -0.50 0.54 -19.40
N ALA A 49 0.44 0.08 -18.59
CA ALA A 49 0.16 -0.29 -17.19
C ALA A 49 -0.42 0.88 -16.42
N LEU A 50 -1.43 0.59 -15.59
CA LEU A 50 -2.05 1.58 -14.73
C LEU A 50 -1.05 2.11 -13.69
N VAL A 51 -0.20 1.21 -13.17
CA VAL A 51 0.85 1.50 -12.20
C VAL A 51 2.18 1.09 -12.85
N PRO A 52 2.83 2.00 -13.59
CA PRO A 52 4.07 1.68 -14.30
C PRO A 52 5.23 1.37 -13.36
N TYR A 53 6.10 0.48 -13.77
CA TYR A 53 7.33 0.17 -13.02
C TYR A 53 8.24 1.40 -12.90
N ASN A 54 8.96 1.46 -11.77
CA ASN A 54 9.98 2.45 -11.47
C ASN A 54 9.43 3.89 -11.33
N GLN A 55 8.14 4.00 -11.02
CA GLN A 55 7.48 5.29 -10.78
C GLN A 55 6.74 5.28 -9.44
N TYR A 56 6.58 6.47 -8.87
CA TYR A 56 5.80 6.65 -7.65
C TYR A 56 4.39 6.09 -7.82
N TRP A 57 3.95 5.32 -6.82
CA TRP A 57 2.56 4.90 -6.66
C TRP A 57 2.12 5.19 -5.23
N ARG A 58 0.99 5.89 -5.11
CA ARG A 58 0.40 6.18 -3.80
C ARG A 58 -0.07 4.93 -3.04
N THR A 59 0.03 3.76 -3.67
CA THR A 59 -0.27 2.46 -3.06
C THR A 59 -1.75 2.35 -2.67
N GLY A 60 -2.55 2.71 -3.63
CA GLY A 60 -4.01 2.78 -3.51
C GLY A 60 -4.56 3.72 -4.55
N ALA A 61 -5.53 4.53 -4.15
CA ALA A 61 -6.17 5.54 -4.99
C ALA A 61 -6.57 6.73 -4.14
N ASN A 62 -6.67 7.90 -4.75
CA ASN A 62 -7.09 9.15 -4.12
C ASN A 62 -6.14 9.61 -3.00
N ARG A 63 -6.35 9.14 -1.78
CA ARG A 63 -5.58 9.56 -0.60
C ARG A 63 -4.26 8.79 -0.48
N HIS A 64 -3.32 9.35 0.28
CA HIS A 64 -2.16 8.59 0.74
C HIS A 64 -2.61 7.37 1.53
N THR A 65 -1.88 6.27 1.37
CA THR A 65 -2.03 5.12 2.26
C THR A 65 -1.36 5.46 3.58
N ILE A 66 -2.06 5.23 4.69
CA ILE A 66 -1.64 5.64 6.03
C ILE A 66 -1.36 4.40 6.86
N ILE A 67 -0.19 4.37 7.49
CA ILE A 67 0.16 3.36 8.50
C ILE A 67 0.18 4.03 9.88
N ASN A 68 -0.50 3.42 10.84
CA ASN A 68 -0.53 3.87 12.23
C ASN A 68 -0.11 2.72 13.13
N THR A 69 0.82 2.97 14.04
CA THR A 69 1.31 1.94 14.96
C THR A 69 1.44 2.51 16.38
N ASN A 70 1.05 1.71 17.38
CA ASN A 70 1.20 2.07 18.79
C ASN A 70 2.57 1.68 19.37
N SER A 71 3.40 1.00 18.59
CA SER A 71 4.72 0.54 19.04
C SER A 71 5.74 0.65 17.90
N ASP A 72 7.01 0.60 18.27
CA ASP A 72 8.08 0.62 17.29
C ASP A 72 8.03 -0.62 16.40
N LEU A 73 8.27 -0.43 15.11
CA LEU A 73 8.33 -1.50 14.13
C LEU A 73 9.73 -1.53 13.49
N ASN A 74 10.23 -2.72 13.28
CA ASN A 74 11.49 -2.91 12.56
C ASN A 74 11.19 -3.47 11.17
N PHE A 75 11.50 -2.67 10.14
CA PHE A 75 11.43 -3.08 8.74
C PHE A 75 12.86 -3.20 8.20
N ASN A 76 13.39 -4.42 8.10
CA ASN A 76 14.72 -4.65 7.53
C ASN A 76 15.79 -3.73 8.16
N ASP A 77 15.85 -3.72 9.50
CA ASP A 77 16.75 -2.90 10.33
C ASP A 77 16.45 -1.39 10.33
N ASN A 78 15.36 -0.97 9.72
CA ASN A 78 14.86 0.40 9.84
C ASN A 78 13.77 0.46 10.90
N ILE A 79 13.95 1.30 11.90
CA ILE A 79 13.00 1.43 13.00
C ILE A 79 12.01 2.54 12.71
N LEU A 80 10.73 2.19 12.71
CA LEU A 80 9.62 3.13 12.68
C LEU A 80 9.08 3.29 14.09
N SER A 81 9.19 4.50 14.64
CA SER A 81 8.64 4.80 15.98
C SER A 81 7.11 4.79 15.94
N SER A 82 6.49 4.54 17.08
CA SER A 82 5.03 4.66 17.18
C SER A 82 4.54 6.00 16.64
N GLY A 83 3.45 5.99 15.89
CA GLY A 83 2.90 7.19 15.26
C GLY A 83 2.14 6.88 14.00
N GLU A 84 1.83 7.93 13.26
CA GLU A 84 1.06 7.87 12.02
C GLU A 84 1.89 8.43 10.86
N TYR A 85 1.95 7.70 9.77
CA TYR A 85 2.81 8.00 8.62
C TYR A 85 2.10 7.65 7.32
N SER A 86 2.57 8.22 6.21
CA SER A 86 2.20 7.71 4.91
C SER A 86 3.16 6.61 4.45
N LEU A 87 2.63 5.67 3.71
CA LEU A 87 3.37 4.61 3.04
C LEU A 87 3.13 4.72 1.55
N TYR A 88 4.19 4.83 0.76
CA TYR A 88 4.07 4.74 -0.68
C TYR A 88 5.12 3.80 -1.24
N THR A 89 4.98 3.44 -2.50
CA THR A 89 5.85 2.46 -3.13
C THR A 89 6.32 2.93 -4.49
N VAL A 90 7.42 2.36 -4.92
CA VAL A 90 7.89 2.41 -6.30
C VAL A 90 7.94 0.96 -6.77
N PRO A 91 6.89 0.49 -7.46
CA PRO A 91 6.85 -0.89 -7.92
C PRO A 91 7.95 -1.18 -8.94
N GLY A 92 8.51 -2.38 -8.88
CA GLY A 92 9.42 -2.89 -9.88
C GLY A 92 8.97 -4.26 -10.34
N LYS A 93 9.66 -4.83 -11.31
CA LYS A 93 9.31 -6.13 -11.84
C LYS A 93 9.45 -7.24 -10.79
N ASP A 94 10.57 -7.25 -10.08
CA ASP A 94 10.88 -8.29 -9.09
C ASP A 94 11.03 -7.74 -7.69
N THR A 95 11.37 -6.47 -7.56
CA THR A 95 11.64 -5.80 -6.29
C THR A 95 10.94 -4.45 -6.27
N TRP A 96 10.26 -4.19 -5.15
CA TRP A 96 9.57 -2.94 -4.88
C TRP A 96 10.33 -2.13 -3.85
N LYS A 97 10.39 -0.83 -4.04
CA LYS A 97 10.85 0.10 -3.01
C LYS A 97 9.65 0.53 -2.19
N VAL A 98 9.72 0.35 -0.88
CA VAL A 98 8.69 0.80 0.07
C VAL A 98 9.25 1.98 0.83
N VAL A 99 8.49 3.06 0.91
CA VAL A 99 8.93 4.32 1.54
C VAL A 99 7.94 4.71 2.63
N ILE A 100 8.48 5.06 3.79
CA ILE A 100 7.72 5.63 4.90
C ILE A 100 8.06 7.11 4.98
N ASN A 101 7.01 7.95 4.99
CA ASN A 101 7.13 9.40 4.96
C ASN A 101 6.37 10.01 6.13
N SER A 102 6.89 11.09 6.70
CA SER A 102 6.26 11.74 7.86
C SER A 102 5.02 12.55 7.50
N GLU A 103 4.80 12.87 6.23
CA GLU A 103 3.58 13.54 5.78
C GLU A 103 2.42 12.53 5.77
N ASN A 104 1.25 12.95 6.24
CA ASN A 104 0.05 12.13 6.23
C ASN A 104 -1.18 13.02 6.00
N GLY A 105 -2.31 12.39 5.65
CA GLY A 105 -3.58 13.10 5.51
C GLY A 105 -3.78 13.84 4.19
N TYR A 106 -2.88 13.73 3.22
CA TYR A 106 -2.98 14.37 1.91
C TYR A 106 -3.58 13.45 0.86
N PHE A 107 -4.12 14.05 -0.21
CA PHE A 107 -4.49 13.27 -1.39
C PHE A 107 -3.22 12.78 -2.10
N GLY A 108 -3.19 11.49 -2.45
CA GLY A 108 -2.03 10.85 -3.05
C GLY A 108 -1.73 11.23 -4.50
N ILE A 109 -2.48 12.18 -5.08
CA ILE A 109 -2.19 12.72 -6.42
C ILE A 109 -0.82 13.39 -6.42
N VAL A 110 -0.45 14.03 -5.31
CA VAL A 110 0.85 14.65 -5.15
C VAL A 110 1.71 13.73 -4.30
N GLN A 111 2.87 13.34 -4.85
CA GLN A 111 3.85 12.57 -4.09
C GLN A 111 4.25 13.34 -2.83
N PRO A 112 4.33 12.67 -1.66
CA PRO A 112 4.86 13.33 -0.47
C PRO A 112 6.26 13.88 -0.71
N ASP A 113 6.58 15.01 -0.08
CA ASP A 113 7.90 15.60 -0.20
C ASP A 113 8.98 14.61 0.25
N SER A 114 9.90 14.26 -0.64
CA SER A 114 10.95 13.26 -0.36
C SER A 114 11.91 13.71 0.76
N ASP A 115 11.97 15.00 1.07
CA ASP A 115 12.74 15.48 2.23
C ASP A 115 12.16 14.98 3.55
N ASN A 116 10.89 14.55 3.55
CA ASN A 116 10.21 13.98 4.71
C ASN A 116 10.19 12.44 4.69
N ASP A 117 10.89 11.81 3.76
CA ASP A 117 11.08 10.36 3.80
C ASP A 117 11.92 10.00 5.02
N LEU A 118 11.40 9.09 5.84
CA LEU A 118 12.12 8.63 7.03
C LEU A 118 13.11 7.54 6.67
N PHE A 119 12.68 6.60 5.85
CA PHE A 119 13.53 5.53 5.31
C PHE A 119 12.79 4.83 4.17
N SER A 120 13.53 4.02 3.45
CA SER A 120 12.99 3.11 2.47
C SER A 120 13.63 1.73 2.63
N PHE A 121 12.94 0.72 2.15
CA PHE A 121 13.45 -0.66 2.13
C PHE A 121 12.91 -1.38 0.89
N GLU A 122 13.54 -2.48 0.55
CA GLU A 122 13.13 -3.28 -0.58
C GLU A 122 12.28 -4.46 -0.13
N ALA A 123 11.27 -4.78 -0.94
CA ALA A 123 10.42 -5.94 -0.74
C ALA A 123 10.30 -6.69 -2.07
N SER A 124 10.43 -8.01 -2.02
CA SER A 124 10.32 -8.84 -3.22
C SER A 124 8.87 -9.07 -3.59
N SER A 125 8.59 -9.08 -4.89
CA SER A 125 7.30 -9.45 -5.42
C SER A 125 7.28 -10.90 -5.88
N SER A 126 6.10 -11.49 -5.87
CA SER A 126 5.85 -12.84 -6.38
C SER A 126 4.59 -12.86 -7.21
N ILE A 127 4.42 -13.92 -8.01
CA ILE A 127 3.27 -14.09 -8.88
C ILE A 127 2.27 -15.02 -8.21
N LEU A 128 1.02 -14.57 -8.12
CA LEU A 128 -0.09 -15.36 -7.59
C LEU A 128 -0.67 -16.27 -8.69
N GLU A 129 -1.22 -17.41 -8.29
CA GLU A 129 -1.94 -18.30 -9.22
C GLU A 129 -3.26 -17.68 -9.66
N ASP A 130 -3.96 -17.02 -8.73
CA ASP A 130 -5.28 -16.42 -8.98
C ASP A 130 -5.19 -14.90 -9.02
N THR A 131 -6.01 -14.29 -9.86
CA THR A 131 -6.10 -12.84 -9.97
C THR A 131 -6.89 -12.26 -8.80
N VAL A 132 -6.33 -11.24 -8.16
CA VAL A 132 -7.00 -10.46 -7.13
C VAL A 132 -7.59 -9.21 -7.78
N GLU A 133 -8.91 -9.14 -7.85
CA GLU A 133 -9.63 -8.08 -8.56
C GLU A 133 -9.49 -6.72 -7.89
N GLN A 134 -9.58 -6.68 -6.57
CA GLN A 134 -9.53 -5.44 -5.79
C GLN A 134 -8.25 -5.39 -4.96
N LEU A 135 -7.55 -4.26 -4.98
CA LEU A 135 -6.36 -4.06 -4.17
C LEU A 135 -6.63 -4.46 -2.72
N SER A 136 -5.78 -5.30 -2.17
CA SER A 136 -5.86 -5.77 -0.80
C SER A 136 -4.53 -5.55 -0.10
N ILE A 137 -4.55 -4.80 1.00
CA ILE A 137 -3.42 -4.64 1.90
C ILE A 137 -3.87 -5.15 3.26
N ASP A 138 -3.24 -6.20 3.74
CA ASP A 138 -3.60 -6.83 5.01
C ASP A 138 -2.34 -7.31 5.74
N PHE A 139 -2.50 -8.14 6.74
CA PHE A 139 -1.41 -8.68 7.55
C PHE A 139 -1.48 -10.20 7.53
N VAL A 140 -0.33 -10.83 7.48
CA VAL A 140 -0.21 -12.29 7.63
C VAL A 140 0.86 -12.59 8.66
N THR A 141 0.63 -13.68 9.41
CA THR A 141 1.59 -14.20 10.37
C THR A 141 1.80 -15.67 10.07
N ASP A 142 3.06 -16.09 10.00
CA ASP A 142 3.44 -17.48 9.83
C ASP A 142 4.48 -17.88 10.88
N SER A 143 5.10 -19.05 10.71
CA SER A 143 6.12 -19.55 11.65
C SER A 143 7.40 -18.70 11.68
N ILE A 144 7.64 -17.89 10.66
CA ILE A 144 8.83 -17.03 10.54
C ILE A 144 8.57 -15.67 11.20
N GLY A 145 7.35 -15.14 11.06
CA GLY A 145 6.99 -13.84 11.60
C GLY A 145 5.80 -13.23 10.89
N SER A 146 5.64 -11.92 11.06
CA SER A 146 4.52 -11.16 10.52
C SER A 146 4.95 -10.28 9.37
N SER A 147 4.04 -10.05 8.44
CA SER A 147 4.25 -9.19 7.27
C SER A 147 3.02 -8.39 6.95
N ILE A 148 3.22 -7.19 6.42
CA ILE A 148 2.20 -6.51 5.63
C ILE A 148 2.14 -7.21 4.28
N ARG A 149 0.94 -7.55 3.82
CA ARG A 149 0.75 -8.25 2.55
C ARG A 149 -0.07 -7.40 1.60
N LEU A 150 0.52 -7.09 0.44
CA LEU A 150 -0.17 -6.38 -0.64
C LEU A 150 -0.42 -7.35 -1.78
N ARG A 151 -1.67 -7.40 -2.26
CA ARG A 151 -2.06 -8.23 -3.41
C ARG A 151 -2.96 -7.45 -4.33
N TRP A 152 -2.65 -7.47 -5.61
CA TRP A 152 -3.52 -6.94 -6.65
C TRP A 152 -3.12 -7.54 -7.98
N ASP A 153 -4.12 -7.81 -8.86
CA ASP A 153 -3.89 -8.56 -10.08
C ASP A 153 -3.22 -9.90 -9.72
N THR A 154 -2.16 -10.28 -10.36
CA THR A 154 -1.39 -11.50 -10.03
C THR A 154 -0.11 -11.21 -9.24
N THR A 155 -0.01 -10.03 -8.64
CA THR A 155 1.17 -9.61 -7.89
C THR A 155 0.92 -9.67 -6.40
N GLN A 156 1.90 -10.21 -5.67
CA GLN A 156 1.94 -10.17 -4.21
C GLN A 156 3.27 -9.59 -3.74
N VAL A 157 3.21 -8.72 -2.75
CA VAL A 157 4.40 -8.19 -2.07
C VAL A 157 4.23 -8.41 -0.58
N LEU A 158 5.25 -8.98 0.05
CA LEU A 158 5.31 -9.16 1.50
C LEU A 158 6.35 -8.20 2.07
N MET A 159 5.96 -7.47 3.11
CA MET A 159 6.79 -6.51 3.82
C MET A 159 6.95 -6.99 5.26
N PRO A 160 7.99 -7.80 5.57
CA PRO A 160 8.18 -8.34 6.91
C PRO A 160 8.48 -7.26 7.93
N PHE A 161 7.98 -7.43 9.13
CA PHE A 161 8.28 -6.55 10.26
C PHE A 161 8.38 -7.32 11.56
N LYS A 162 9.03 -6.70 12.52
CA LYS A 162 9.12 -7.20 13.89
C LYS A 162 8.71 -6.14 14.88
#